data_acc2f4f7d708f87f309909f2c671cde0
#
_entry.id   acc2f4f7d708f87f309909f2c671cde0
#
_cell.length_a   1.000
_cell.length_b   1.000
_cell.length_c   1.000
_cell.angle_alpha   90.00
_cell.angle_beta   90.00
_cell.angle_gamma   90.00
#
_symmetry.space_group_name_H-M   'P 1'
#
loop_
_entity.id
_entity.type
_entity.pdbx_description
1 polymer ?
#
loop_
_entity_poly.entity_id
_entity_poly.type
_entity_poly.pdbx_seq_one_letter_code
_entity_poly.pdbx_strand_id
1 'polypeptide(L)'
;MQLTLLKAKIHRATVTHAELHYEGSCAIDGRLLDISGIRQYERIDIYNVNNGKRFSTYAIRGEEGSGVISVNGAAAHQAEPGDLVIICAYGHCEEAEAAIYRPTLVYVDRDNALTHTNHSMPKQAA
;
A
#
# COMPACT_ATOMS: atom_id res chain seq x y z
N MET A 1 -26.28 -1.57 6.38
CA MET A 1 -25.45 -2.03 5.25
C MET A 1 -24.01 -1.64 5.49
N GLN A 2 -23.09 -2.59 5.40
CA GLN A 2 -21.67 -2.28 5.51
C GLN A 2 -21.09 -1.86 4.17
N LEU A 3 -20.26 -0.83 4.19
CA LEU A 3 -19.53 -0.36 3.02
C LEU A 3 -18.06 -0.71 3.17
N THR A 4 -17.40 -1.00 2.05
CA THR A 4 -15.96 -1.17 2.02
C THR A 4 -15.35 0.10 1.47
N LEU A 5 -14.58 0.81 2.29
CA LEU A 5 -13.95 2.07 1.93
C LEU A 5 -12.44 1.95 1.92
N LEU A 6 -11.79 2.82 1.16
CA LEU A 6 -10.35 2.98 1.23
C LEU A 6 -9.98 3.47 2.63
N LYS A 7 -9.18 2.67 3.33
CA LYS A 7 -8.71 3.01 4.68
C LYS A 7 -7.39 3.76 4.61
N ALA A 8 -6.46 3.28 3.78
CA ALA A 8 -5.13 3.85 3.64
C ALA A 8 -4.56 3.53 2.27
N LYS A 9 -3.69 4.40 1.78
CA LYS A 9 -3.01 4.21 0.51
C LYS A 9 -1.57 4.70 0.62
N ILE A 10 -0.63 3.90 0.14
CA ILE A 10 0.75 4.32 -0.10
C ILE A 10 0.87 4.50 -1.60
N HIS A 11 1.05 5.74 -2.03
CA HIS A 11 0.94 6.10 -3.45
C HIS A 11 2.30 6.09 -4.13
N ARG A 12 2.42 5.24 -5.18
CA ARG A 12 3.57 5.17 -6.08
C ARG A 12 4.87 4.83 -5.36
N ALA A 13 4.80 3.81 -4.50
CA ALA A 13 5.99 3.24 -3.88
C ALA A 13 6.80 2.47 -4.93
N THR A 14 8.12 2.47 -4.77
CA THR A 14 9.03 1.74 -5.66
C THR A 14 9.30 0.36 -5.07
N VAL A 15 9.04 -0.68 -5.85
CA VAL A 15 9.39 -2.07 -5.45
C VAL A 15 10.91 -2.17 -5.38
N THR A 16 11.42 -2.63 -4.23
CA THR A 16 12.88 -2.79 -4.02
C THR A 16 13.34 -4.22 -4.24
N HIS A 17 12.48 -5.20 -3.96
CA HIS A 17 12.79 -6.61 -4.04
C HIS A 17 11.58 -7.41 -4.52
N ALA A 18 11.83 -8.54 -5.19
CA ALA A 18 10.82 -9.52 -5.56
C ALA A 18 11.41 -10.90 -5.26
N GLU A 19 11.02 -11.49 -4.13
CA GLU A 19 11.64 -12.70 -3.59
C GLU A 19 10.70 -13.90 -3.72
N LEU A 20 10.80 -14.61 -4.85
CA LEU A 20 9.89 -15.69 -5.19
C LEU A 20 9.88 -16.81 -4.14
N HIS A 21 11.03 -17.14 -3.57
CA HIS A 21 11.17 -18.27 -2.64
C HIS A 21 11.10 -17.86 -1.16
N TYR A 22 10.63 -16.67 -0.89
CA TYR A 22 10.35 -16.20 0.47
C TYR A 22 8.88 -16.45 0.78
N GLU A 23 8.52 -16.42 2.08
CA GLU A 23 7.11 -16.55 2.47
C GLU A 23 6.28 -15.45 1.81
N GLY A 24 5.08 -15.81 1.31
CA GLY A 24 4.20 -14.88 0.64
C GLY A 24 3.85 -13.68 1.53
N SER A 25 3.97 -12.47 0.99
CA SER A 25 3.68 -11.23 1.72
C SER A 25 4.17 -10.04 0.90
N CYS A 26 3.95 -8.84 1.43
CA CYS A 26 4.67 -7.66 0.98
C CYS A 26 5.33 -7.02 2.20
N ALA A 27 6.65 -7.04 2.26
CA ALA A 27 7.39 -6.35 3.31
C ALA A 27 7.39 -4.86 3.00
N ILE A 28 6.91 -4.06 3.94
CA ILE A 28 6.80 -2.61 3.81
C ILE A 28 7.60 -1.98 4.94
N ASP A 29 8.41 -0.98 4.60
CA ASP A 29 9.15 -0.18 5.59
C ASP A 29 8.24 0.12 6.78
N GLY A 30 8.71 -0.23 7.98
CA GLY A 30 7.92 -0.05 9.20
C GLY A 30 7.46 1.37 9.44
N ARG A 31 8.24 2.36 9.01
CA ARG A 31 7.83 3.76 9.10
C ARG A 31 6.58 4.03 8.26
N LEU A 32 6.52 3.46 7.05
CA LEU A 32 5.36 3.63 6.18
C LEU A 32 4.12 2.92 6.74
N LEU A 33 4.31 1.77 7.38
CA LEU A 33 3.21 1.10 8.08
C LEU A 33 2.67 1.98 9.21
N ASP A 34 3.55 2.56 10.00
CA ASP A 34 3.14 3.42 11.12
C ASP A 34 2.39 4.66 10.63
N ILE A 35 2.90 5.32 9.59
CA ILE A 35 2.29 6.53 9.03
C ILE A 35 0.95 6.23 8.38
N SER A 36 0.85 5.14 7.64
CA SER A 36 -0.38 4.77 6.92
C SER A 36 -1.44 4.17 7.82
N GLY A 37 -1.04 3.61 8.95
CA GLY A 37 -1.93 2.85 9.82
C GLY A 37 -2.22 1.45 9.30
N ILE A 38 -1.53 0.99 8.27
CA ILE A 38 -1.63 -0.40 7.81
C ILE A 38 -0.91 -1.29 8.83
N ARG A 39 -1.61 -2.32 9.28
CA ARG A 39 -1.08 -3.21 10.31
C ARG A 39 -0.37 -4.41 9.70
N GLN A 40 0.58 -4.98 10.44
CA GLN A 40 1.17 -6.25 10.06
C GLN A 40 0.07 -7.31 9.93
N TYR A 41 0.14 -8.13 8.91
CA TYR A 41 -0.81 -9.17 8.52
C TYR A 41 -2.12 -8.65 7.93
N GLU A 42 -2.28 -7.36 7.85
CA GLU A 42 -3.48 -6.79 7.20
C GLU A 42 -3.45 -7.09 5.71
N ARG A 43 -4.61 -7.48 5.17
CA ARG A 43 -4.77 -7.65 3.72
C ARG A 43 -4.60 -6.31 3.02
N ILE A 44 -3.80 -6.33 1.96
CA ILE A 44 -3.60 -5.18 1.09
C ILE A 44 -3.81 -5.58 -0.36
N ASP A 45 -4.26 -4.62 -1.16
CA ASP A 45 -4.32 -4.76 -2.60
C ASP A 45 -3.20 -3.90 -3.20
N ILE A 46 -2.48 -4.47 -4.16
CA ILE A 46 -1.36 -3.80 -4.81
C ILE A 46 -1.69 -3.61 -6.27
N TYR A 47 -1.54 -2.39 -6.74
CA TYR A 47 -1.81 -2.01 -8.13
C TYR A 47 -0.48 -1.58 -8.76
N ASN A 48 -0.01 -2.36 -9.73
CA ASN A 48 1.25 -2.10 -10.40
C ASN A 48 1.04 -1.10 -11.54
N VAL A 49 1.62 0.08 -11.41
CA VAL A 49 1.46 1.16 -12.39
C VAL A 49 2.14 0.82 -13.71
N ASN A 50 3.25 0.06 -13.66
CA ASN A 50 4.05 -0.24 -14.85
C ASN A 50 3.42 -1.30 -15.75
N ASN A 51 2.81 -2.35 -15.18
CA ASN A 51 2.28 -3.46 -15.97
C ASN A 51 0.76 -3.61 -15.88
N GLY A 52 0.09 -2.80 -15.04
CA GLY A 52 -1.36 -2.85 -14.87
C GLY A 52 -1.89 -4.00 -14.04
N LYS A 53 -1.02 -4.85 -13.50
CA LYS A 53 -1.46 -6.00 -12.70
C LYS A 53 -2.00 -5.54 -11.35
N ARG A 54 -3.02 -6.24 -10.89
CA ARG A 54 -3.68 -5.97 -9.61
C ARG A 54 -3.74 -7.29 -8.86
N PHE A 55 -3.25 -7.30 -7.62
CA PHE A 55 -3.19 -8.52 -6.82
C PHE A 55 -3.33 -8.21 -5.34
N SER A 56 -3.71 -9.22 -4.57
CA SER A 56 -3.86 -9.11 -3.13
C SER A 56 -2.78 -9.90 -2.43
N THR A 57 -2.36 -9.40 -1.29
CA THR A 57 -1.45 -10.07 -0.39
C THR A 57 -1.69 -9.52 1.03
N TYR A 58 -0.74 -9.68 1.92
CA TYR A 58 -0.80 -9.08 3.26
C TYR A 58 0.53 -8.41 3.56
N ALA A 59 0.47 -7.41 4.44
CA ALA A 59 1.65 -6.64 4.82
C ALA A 59 2.44 -7.34 5.91
N ILE A 60 3.77 -7.27 5.82
CA ILE A 60 4.65 -7.57 6.94
C ILE A 60 5.58 -6.38 7.15
N ARG A 61 6.03 -6.22 8.39
CA ARG A 61 6.88 -5.10 8.75
C ARG A 61 8.30 -5.34 8.26
N GLY A 62 8.77 -4.44 7.40
CA GLY A 62 10.17 -4.39 6.97
C GLY A 62 10.99 -3.48 7.87
N GLU A 63 12.31 -3.50 7.68
CA GLU A 63 13.23 -2.68 8.46
C GLU A 63 12.84 -1.20 8.38
N GLU A 64 12.69 -0.58 9.55
CA GLU A 64 12.26 0.80 9.66
C GLU A 64 13.30 1.75 9.07
N GLY A 65 12.84 2.66 8.20
CA GLY A 65 13.71 3.64 7.56
C GLY A 65 14.52 3.11 6.38
N SER A 66 14.33 1.83 6.02
CA SER A 66 15.09 1.20 4.93
C SER A 66 14.55 1.53 3.54
N GLY A 67 13.30 1.97 3.44
CA GLY A 67 12.63 2.14 2.15
C GLY A 67 12.21 0.83 1.51
N VAL A 68 12.23 -0.30 2.24
CA VAL A 68 11.95 -1.62 1.65
C VAL A 68 10.49 -1.73 1.23
N ILE A 69 10.28 -2.20 0.01
CA ILE A 69 9.00 -2.69 -0.52
C ILE A 69 9.36 -3.98 -1.24
N SER A 70 9.18 -5.11 -0.58
CA SER A 70 9.55 -6.42 -1.11
C SER A 70 8.30 -7.26 -1.35
N VAL A 71 8.10 -7.64 -2.60
CA VAL A 71 6.96 -8.48 -3.01
C VAL A 71 7.43 -9.93 -2.98
N ASN A 72 6.88 -10.70 -2.06
CA ASN A 72 7.40 -12.03 -1.71
C ASN A 72 6.46 -13.15 -2.12
N GLY A 73 7.04 -14.34 -2.36
CA GLY A 73 6.29 -15.54 -2.71
C GLY A 73 5.65 -15.44 -4.09
N ALA A 74 4.47 -16.01 -4.26
CA ALA A 74 3.78 -16.05 -5.55
C ALA A 74 3.55 -14.65 -6.13
N ALA A 75 3.37 -13.64 -5.28
CA ALA A 75 3.17 -12.26 -5.72
C ALA A 75 4.41 -11.70 -6.42
N ALA A 76 5.60 -12.29 -6.23
CA ALA A 76 6.81 -11.86 -6.93
C ALA A 76 6.71 -12.00 -8.45
N HIS A 77 5.77 -12.79 -8.96
CA HIS A 77 5.49 -12.86 -10.39
C HIS A 77 4.76 -11.62 -10.91
N GLN A 78 4.24 -10.77 -10.04
CA GLN A 78 3.37 -9.66 -10.41
C GLN A 78 4.09 -8.31 -10.44
N ALA A 79 5.31 -8.24 -9.91
CA ALA A 79 6.06 -6.99 -9.83
C ALA A 79 7.56 -7.27 -9.86
N GLU A 80 8.30 -6.33 -10.44
CA GLU A 80 9.76 -6.37 -10.51
C GLU A 80 10.36 -5.21 -9.72
N PRO A 81 11.58 -5.34 -9.20
CA PRO A 81 12.28 -4.19 -8.62
C PRO A 81 12.30 -3.02 -9.60
N GLY A 82 12.00 -1.83 -9.08
CA GLY A 82 11.88 -0.61 -9.88
C GLY A 82 10.46 -0.29 -10.32
N ASP A 83 9.53 -1.23 -10.25
CA ASP A 83 8.14 -0.95 -10.58
C ASP A 83 7.52 -0.01 -9.56
N LEU A 84 6.65 0.87 -10.04
CA LEU A 84 5.84 1.72 -9.17
C LEU A 84 4.54 1.01 -8.84
N VAL A 85 4.21 0.95 -7.56
CA VAL A 85 2.99 0.30 -7.10
C VAL A 85 2.20 1.23 -6.19
N ILE A 86 0.88 1.02 -6.17
CA ILE A 86 -0.01 1.67 -5.24
C ILE A 86 -0.49 0.61 -4.28
N ILE A 87 -0.25 0.81 -2.98
CA ILE A 87 -0.62 -0.16 -1.95
C ILE A 87 -1.83 0.39 -1.21
N CYS A 88 -2.94 -0.36 -1.23
CA CYS A 88 -4.20 0.06 -0.64
C CYS A 88 -4.66 -0.92 0.42
N ALA A 89 -5.15 -0.40 1.54
CA ALA A 89 -5.87 -1.15 2.55
C ALA A 89 -7.30 -0.65 2.60
N TYR A 90 -8.24 -1.56 2.79
CA TYR A 90 -9.67 -1.24 2.82
C TYR A 90 -10.25 -1.66 4.16
N GLY A 91 -11.26 -0.97 4.61
CA GLY A 91 -11.96 -1.28 5.85
C GLY A 91 -13.46 -1.31 5.64
N HIS A 92 -14.14 -1.99 6.54
CA HIS A 92 -15.60 -2.07 6.53
C HIS A 92 -16.18 -1.11 7.56
N CYS A 93 -17.21 -0.39 7.20
CA CYS A 93 -17.88 0.50 8.13
C CYS A 93 -19.37 0.62 7.79
N GLU A 94 -20.16 1.07 8.77
CA GLU A 94 -21.55 1.40 8.56
C GLU A 94 -21.67 2.77 7.88
N GLU A 95 -22.85 3.03 7.31
CA GLU A 95 -23.13 4.27 6.58
C GLU A 95 -22.82 5.53 7.38
N ALA A 96 -23.16 5.53 8.67
CA ALA A 96 -22.93 6.69 9.52
C ALA A 96 -21.43 7.01 9.67
N GLU A 97 -20.60 5.98 9.81
CA GLU A 97 -19.14 6.15 9.87
C GLU A 97 -18.58 6.56 8.50
N ALA A 98 -19.11 5.96 7.43
CA ALA A 98 -18.67 6.25 6.09
C ALA A 98 -18.83 7.73 5.73
N ALA A 99 -19.89 8.36 6.22
CA ALA A 99 -20.19 9.75 5.93
C ALA A 99 -19.11 10.72 6.42
N ILE A 100 -18.37 10.34 7.47
CA ILE A 100 -17.35 11.20 8.08
C ILE A 100 -15.94 10.65 7.99
N TYR A 101 -15.78 9.44 7.42
CA TYR A 101 -14.48 8.79 7.36
C TYR A 101 -13.53 9.50 6.38
N ARG A 102 -12.26 9.58 6.77
CA ARG A 102 -11.20 10.12 5.92
C ARG A 102 -10.06 9.10 5.83
N PRO A 103 -9.66 8.68 4.63
CA PRO A 103 -8.53 7.76 4.49
C PRO A 103 -7.21 8.45 4.82
N THR A 104 -6.19 7.65 5.11
CA THR A 104 -4.82 8.15 5.23
C THR A 104 -4.09 7.90 3.91
N LEU A 105 -3.70 8.96 3.25
CA LEU A 105 -3.00 8.91 1.97
C LEU A 105 -1.53 9.27 2.20
N VAL A 106 -0.63 8.35 1.85
CA VAL A 106 0.81 8.50 2.06
C VAL A 106 1.49 8.64 0.71
N TYR A 107 2.26 9.69 0.55
CA TYR A 107 3.00 9.97 -0.68
C TYR A 107 4.48 9.83 -0.41
N VAL A 108 5.16 9.12 -1.28
CA VAL A 108 6.59 8.82 -1.14
C VAL A 108 7.35 9.23 -2.38
N ASP A 109 8.66 9.43 -2.23
CA ASP A 109 9.54 9.66 -3.36
C ASP A 109 10.05 8.32 -3.92
N ARG A 110 10.97 8.40 -4.88
CA ARG A 110 11.50 7.23 -5.56
C ARG A 110 12.27 6.28 -4.61
N ASP A 111 12.76 6.78 -3.49
CA ASP A 111 13.46 5.98 -2.48
C ASP A 111 12.52 5.53 -1.36
N ASN A 112 11.22 5.70 -1.55
CA ASN A 112 10.18 5.36 -0.58
C ASN A 112 10.27 6.17 0.71
N ALA A 113 10.91 7.33 0.65
CA ALA A 113 10.89 8.27 1.76
C ALA A 113 9.60 9.09 1.72
N LEU A 114 9.04 9.35 2.90
CA LEU A 114 7.81 10.14 3.01
C LEU A 114 8.02 11.55 2.45
N THR A 115 7.13 11.97 1.55
CA THR A 115 7.07 13.37 1.11
C THR A 115 5.99 14.14 1.87
N HIS A 116 4.79 13.60 1.94
CA HIS A 116 3.67 14.21 2.66
C HIS A 116 2.54 13.20 2.84
N THR A 117 1.57 13.56 3.67
CA THR A 117 0.33 12.80 3.84
C THR A 117 -0.86 13.70 3.54
N ASN A 118 -2.00 13.08 3.26
CA ASN A 118 -3.27 13.79 3.07
C ASN A 118 -4.42 12.90 3.53
N HIS A 119 -5.59 13.47 3.72
CA HIS A 119 -6.80 12.74 4.11
C HIS A 119 -7.94 12.94 3.12
N SER A 120 -7.68 13.54 1.97
CA SER A 120 -8.66 13.71 0.91
C SER A 120 -7.95 13.76 -0.44
N MET A 121 -8.63 13.32 -1.47
CA MET A 121 -8.15 13.46 -2.84
C MET A 121 -8.82 14.66 -3.49
N PRO A 122 -8.12 15.41 -4.35
CA PRO A 122 -8.74 16.49 -5.09
C PRO A 122 -9.76 15.93 -6.08
N LYS A 123 -10.78 16.73 -6.39
CA LYS A 123 -11.71 16.39 -7.46
C LYS A 123 -10.93 16.36 -8.77
N GLN A 124 -11.20 15.33 -9.57
CA GLN A 124 -10.66 15.27 -10.91
C GLN A 124 -11.42 16.26 -11.80
N ALA A 125 -10.68 17.10 -12.50
CA ALA A 125 -11.27 18.00 -13.48
C ALA A 125 -11.70 17.23 -14.73
N ALA A 126 -12.74 17.73 -15.39
CA ALA A 126 -13.22 17.11 -16.64
C ALA A 126 -12.25 17.41 -17.80
#